data_f135c4d5a712a2d4e2fb09b50bc7ed79
#
_entry.id   f135c4d5a712a2d4e2fb09b50bc7ed79
#
_cell.length_a   1.000
_cell.length_b   1.000
_cell.length_c   1.000
_cell.angle_alpha   90.00
_cell.angle_beta   90.00
_cell.angle_gamma   90.00
#
_symmetry.space_group_name_H-M   'P 1'
#
loop_
_entity.id
_entity.type
_entity.pdbx_description
1 polymer ?
#
loop_
_entity_poly.entity_id
_entity_poly.type
_entity_poly.pdbx_seq_one_letter_code
_entity_poly.pdbx_strand_id
1 'polypeptide(L)'
;MEFVVRDPIAVRHDGGLICVGDVPRGSLVHIMNGNLSSLLSAAAQVRTMADANTTTASQPSVDVAMDCISRALFLGEKISSEIDSLHHTAHPLIGAFTLGEIANSGQDYLEFHNKTVVIATIWEAEKVQAYG
;
A
#
# COMPACT_ATOMS: atom_id res chain seq x y z
N MET A 1 -2.97 -8.59 15.62
CA MET A 1 -2.59 -9.67 14.66
C MET A 1 -2.73 -9.06 13.28
N GLU A 2 -1.66 -9.01 12.54
CA GLU A 2 -1.66 -8.51 11.17
C GLU A 2 -2.04 -9.65 10.21
N PHE A 3 -2.89 -9.33 9.23
CA PHE A 3 -3.25 -10.28 8.18
C PHE A 3 -2.44 -9.94 6.93
N VAL A 4 -1.75 -10.95 6.41
CA VAL A 4 -1.09 -10.85 5.10
C VAL A 4 -2.07 -11.32 4.04
N VAL A 5 -2.48 -10.42 3.15
CA VAL A 5 -3.44 -10.73 2.10
C VAL A 5 -2.74 -11.45 0.95
N ARG A 6 -3.37 -12.49 0.42
CA ARG A 6 -2.98 -13.18 -0.81
C ARG A 6 -4.14 -13.14 -1.80
N ASP A 7 -3.88 -12.60 -2.98
CA ASP A 7 -4.91 -12.42 -4.00
C ASP A 7 -4.99 -13.66 -4.90
N PRO A 8 -6.13 -14.37 -4.93
CA PRO A 8 -6.32 -15.47 -5.86
C PRO A 8 -6.54 -14.92 -7.28
N ILE A 9 -5.70 -15.34 -8.21
CA ILE A 9 -5.72 -14.89 -9.61
C ILE A 9 -6.24 -15.93 -10.59
N ALA A 10 -6.31 -17.20 -10.19
CA ALA A 10 -6.84 -18.26 -11.02
C ALA A 10 -7.33 -19.44 -10.18
N VAL A 11 -8.18 -20.24 -10.79
CA VAL A 11 -8.63 -21.52 -10.25
C VAL A 11 -8.07 -22.64 -11.14
N ARG A 12 -7.43 -23.59 -10.51
CA ARG A 12 -6.91 -24.80 -11.19
C ARG A 12 -8.07 -25.76 -11.52
N HIS A 13 -7.83 -26.65 -12.47
CA HIS A 13 -8.82 -27.68 -12.87
C HIS A 13 -9.20 -28.65 -11.73
N ASP A 14 -8.32 -28.80 -10.72
CA ASP A 14 -8.55 -29.61 -9.52
C ASP A 14 -9.26 -28.83 -8.38
N GLY A 15 -9.68 -27.59 -8.64
CA GLY A 15 -10.33 -26.70 -7.66
C GLY A 15 -9.36 -25.92 -6.77
N GLY A 16 -8.04 -26.11 -6.91
CA GLY A 16 -7.03 -25.34 -6.18
C GLY A 16 -6.97 -23.88 -6.63
N LEU A 17 -6.65 -22.97 -5.72
CA LEU A 17 -6.44 -21.55 -6.02
C LEU A 17 -4.98 -21.27 -6.30
N ILE A 18 -4.72 -20.48 -7.33
CA ILE A 18 -3.42 -19.87 -7.59
C ILE A 18 -3.45 -18.45 -7.06
N CYS A 19 -2.57 -18.16 -6.09
CA CYS A 19 -2.46 -16.82 -5.49
C CYS A 19 -1.20 -16.10 -5.95
N VAL A 20 -1.22 -14.78 -5.87
CA VAL A 20 -0.02 -13.97 -5.95
C VAL A 20 0.71 -14.09 -4.62
N GLY A 21 1.95 -14.61 -4.66
CA GLY A 21 2.74 -14.90 -3.47
C GLY A 21 2.36 -16.24 -2.80
N ASP A 22 3.25 -16.68 -1.95
CA ASP A 22 3.14 -18.00 -1.30
C ASP A 22 2.10 -18.00 -0.18
N VAL A 23 1.40 -19.11 -0.07
CA VAL A 23 0.59 -19.48 1.10
C VAL A 23 1.26 -20.72 1.70
N PRO A 24 2.01 -20.58 2.79
CA PRO A 24 2.75 -21.70 3.38
C PRO A 24 1.81 -22.86 3.76
N ARG A 25 2.28 -24.08 3.55
CA ARG A 25 1.50 -25.27 3.89
C ARG A 25 1.21 -25.30 5.40
N GLY A 26 -0.05 -25.50 5.75
CA GLY A 26 -0.48 -25.53 7.14
C GLY A 26 -0.88 -24.15 7.69
N SER A 27 -0.83 -23.09 6.89
CA SER A 27 -1.34 -21.80 7.29
C SER A 27 -2.84 -21.84 7.57
N LEU A 28 -3.27 -21.14 8.60
CA LEU A 28 -4.68 -20.82 8.80
C LEU A 28 -5.04 -19.63 7.91
N VAL A 29 -6.07 -19.79 7.09
CA VAL A 29 -6.51 -18.75 6.15
C VAL A 29 -7.94 -18.32 6.45
N HIS A 30 -8.23 -17.04 6.22
CA HIS A 30 -9.56 -16.46 6.28
C HIS A 30 -9.94 -15.94 4.90
N ILE A 31 -11.17 -16.22 4.47
CA ILE A 31 -11.70 -15.59 3.25
C ILE A 31 -12.11 -14.18 3.62
N MET A 32 -11.48 -13.21 2.97
CA MET A 32 -11.80 -11.80 3.19
C MET A 32 -12.70 -11.28 2.06
N ASN A 33 -13.56 -10.36 2.40
CA ASN A 33 -14.40 -9.66 1.45
C ASN A 33 -14.24 -8.16 1.65
N GLY A 34 -13.82 -7.48 0.59
CA GLY A 34 -13.74 -6.02 0.54
C GLY A 34 -14.83 -5.44 -0.34
N ASN A 35 -15.20 -4.20 -0.08
CA ASN A 35 -16.09 -3.42 -0.92
C ASN A 35 -15.46 -2.05 -1.24
N LEU A 36 -16.08 -1.31 -2.16
CA LEU A 36 -15.61 0.01 -2.58
C LEU A 36 -15.31 0.93 -1.39
N SER A 37 -16.24 1.03 -0.44
CA SER A 37 -16.10 1.92 0.72
C SER A 37 -14.93 1.52 1.61
N SER A 38 -14.72 0.23 1.86
CA SER A 38 -13.61 -0.25 2.69
C SER A 38 -12.25 0.01 2.04
N LEU A 39 -12.13 -0.13 0.72
CA LEU A 39 -10.90 0.17 0.00
C LEU A 39 -10.57 1.67 0.06
N LEU A 40 -11.53 2.52 -0.28
CA LEU A 40 -11.31 3.98 -0.24
C LEU A 40 -11.00 4.47 1.18
N SER A 41 -11.68 3.91 2.20
CA SER A 41 -11.37 4.22 3.60
C SER A 41 -9.96 3.80 4.00
N ALA A 42 -9.49 2.65 3.53
CA ALA A 42 -8.13 2.19 3.78
C ALA A 42 -7.08 3.12 3.13
N ALA A 43 -7.32 3.59 1.91
CA ALA A 43 -6.43 4.56 1.25
C ALA A 43 -6.34 5.89 2.03
N ALA A 44 -7.48 6.42 2.48
CA ALA A 44 -7.51 7.64 3.30
C ALA A 44 -6.78 7.44 4.65
N GLN A 45 -6.87 6.25 5.25
CA GLN A 45 -6.13 5.93 6.48
C GLN A 45 -4.62 5.90 6.25
N VAL A 46 -4.15 5.30 5.14
CA VAL A 46 -2.72 5.31 4.77
C VAL A 46 -2.21 6.74 4.65
N ARG A 47 -2.94 7.64 4.00
CA ARG A 47 -2.58 9.06 3.92
C ARG A 47 -2.47 9.69 5.32
N THR A 48 -3.47 9.47 6.17
CA THR A 48 -3.47 9.98 7.55
C THR A 48 -2.26 9.46 8.35
N MET A 49 -1.91 8.19 8.20
CA MET A 49 -0.75 7.61 8.87
C MET A 49 0.58 8.19 8.35
N ALA A 50 0.68 8.42 7.04
CA ALA A 50 1.85 9.06 6.44
C ALA A 50 2.03 10.48 6.97
N ASP A 51 0.94 11.27 7.05
CA ASP A 51 0.96 12.63 7.59
C ASP A 51 1.37 12.67 9.07
N ALA A 52 0.86 11.73 9.87
CA ALA A 52 1.19 11.66 11.30
C ALA A 52 2.66 11.31 11.57
N ASN A 53 3.31 10.62 10.65
CA ASN A 53 4.73 10.28 10.73
C ASN A 53 5.66 11.38 10.16
N THR A 54 5.09 12.43 9.59
CA THR A 54 5.85 13.56 9.06
C THR A 54 6.39 14.39 10.21
N THR A 55 7.70 14.53 10.30
CA THR A 55 8.33 15.44 11.27
C THR A 55 8.23 16.87 10.75
N THR A 56 7.94 17.81 11.65
CA THR A 56 7.78 19.24 11.31
C THR A 56 9.09 19.92 10.90
N ALA A 57 10.22 19.24 11.00
CA ALA A 57 11.55 19.79 10.77
C ALA A 57 11.96 19.86 9.28
N SER A 58 11.33 19.08 8.42
CA SER A 58 11.70 19.01 7.00
C SER A 58 10.47 19.19 6.13
N GLN A 59 10.59 19.92 5.02
CA GLN A 59 9.50 20.02 4.05
C GLN A 59 9.51 18.77 3.18
N PRO A 60 8.38 18.04 3.05
CA PRO A 60 8.29 16.92 2.13
C PRO A 60 8.46 17.41 0.69
N SER A 61 9.18 16.62 -0.12
CA SER A 61 9.46 16.95 -1.52
C SER A 61 8.53 16.21 -2.48
N VAL A 62 8.21 14.96 -2.19
CA VAL A 62 7.35 14.12 -3.03
C VAL A 62 6.81 12.93 -2.24
N ASP A 63 5.57 12.55 -2.54
CA ASP A 63 5.03 11.26 -2.13
C ASP A 63 5.20 10.23 -3.25
N VAL A 64 5.57 9.02 -2.89
CA VAL A 64 5.65 7.87 -3.79
C VAL A 64 4.62 6.83 -3.34
N ALA A 65 3.64 6.53 -4.18
CA ALA A 65 2.63 5.50 -3.91
C ALA A 65 2.90 4.25 -4.75
N MET A 66 2.90 3.09 -4.09
CA MET A 66 2.81 1.78 -4.74
C MET A 66 1.46 1.19 -4.39
N ASP A 67 0.66 0.95 -5.42
CA ASP A 67 -0.73 0.52 -5.28
C ASP A 67 -0.93 -0.80 -6.03
N CYS A 68 -1.59 -1.74 -5.39
CA CYS A 68 -1.80 -3.05 -5.98
C CYS A 68 -2.74 -2.96 -7.18
N ILE A 69 -2.30 -3.46 -8.33
CA ILE A 69 -3.12 -3.47 -9.56
C ILE A 69 -4.49 -4.11 -9.35
N SER A 70 -4.60 -5.06 -8.42
CA SER A 70 -5.88 -5.70 -8.12
C SER A 70 -6.87 -4.75 -7.45
N ARG A 71 -6.41 -3.68 -6.80
CA ARG A 71 -7.26 -2.60 -6.29
C ARG A 71 -7.78 -1.76 -7.46
N ALA A 72 -6.90 -1.36 -8.36
CA ALA A 72 -7.27 -0.61 -9.55
C ALA A 72 -8.30 -1.37 -10.41
N LEU A 73 -8.09 -2.68 -10.64
CA LEU A 73 -9.02 -3.53 -11.36
C LEU A 73 -10.37 -3.68 -10.66
N PHE A 74 -10.38 -3.75 -9.33
CA PHE A 74 -11.60 -3.84 -8.55
C PHE A 74 -12.37 -2.51 -8.51
N LEU A 75 -11.68 -1.39 -8.37
CA LEU A 75 -12.26 -0.05 -8.29
C LEU A 75 -12.75 0.46 -9.65
N GLY A 76 -12.13 0.01 -10.75
CA GLY A 76 -12.48 0.43 -12.10
C GLY A 76 -12.45 1.95 -12.22
N GLU A 77 -13.54 2.56 -12.65
CA GLU A 77 -13.64 4.03 -12.81
C GLU A 77 -13.49 4.81 -11.48
N LYS A 78 -13.61 4.14 -10.33
CA LYS A 78 -13.44 4.77 -9.02
C LYS A 78 -11.98 4.83 -8.55
N ILE A 79 -11.03 4.36 -9.34
CA ILE A 79 -9.61 4.44 -9.01
C ILE A 79 -9.14 5.89 -8.81
N SER A 80 -9.70 6.85 -9.55
CA SER A 80 -9.41 8.27 -9.36
C SER A 80 -9.73 8.74 -7.92
N SER A 81 -10.82 8.27 -7.33
CA SER A 81 -11.18 8.61 -5.95
C SER A 81 -10.20 8.05 -4.93
N GLU A 82 -9.58 6.91 -5.22
CA GLU A 82 -8.49 6.38 -4.38
C GLU A 82 -7.23 7.23 -4.50
N ILE A 83 -6.81 7.54 -5.72
CA ILE A 83 -5.64 8.40 -5.96
C ILE A 83 -5.83 9.77 -5.31
N ASP A 84 -7.02 10.36 -5.42
CA ASP A 84 -7.35 11.64 -4.76
C ASP A 84 -7.23 11.53 -3.22
N SER A 85 -7.60 10.38 -2.65
CA SER A 85 -7.47 10.13 -1.21
C SER A 85 -6.01 9.97 -0.75
N LEU A 86 -5.11 9.57 -1.64
CA LEU A 86 -3.68 9.43 -1.36
C LEU A 86 -2.91 10.74 -1.56
N HIS A 87 -3.44 11.64 -2.38
CA HIS A 87 -2.77 12.88 -2.73
C HIS A 87 -2.80 13.90 -1.59
N HIS A 88 -1.65 14.50 -1.28
CA HIS A 88 -1.54 15.65 -0.41
C HIS A 88 -1.42 16.93 -1.24
N THR A 89 -2.12 18.00 -0.85
CA THR A 89 -2.17 19.23 -1.65
C THR A 89 -0.86 20.03 -1.68
N ALA A 90 0.04 19.78 -0.73
CA ALA A 90 1.28 20.55 -0.58
C ALA A 90 2.45 20.02 -1.43
N HIS A 91 2.41 18.78 -1.90
CA HIS A 91 3.51 18.17 -2.66
C HIS A 91 2.99 17.14 -3.67
N PRO A 92 3.76 16.88 -4.75
CA PRO A 92 3.33 15.97 -5.79
C PRO A 92 3.27 14.52 -5.31
N LEU A 93 2.35 13.76 -5.90
CA LEU A 93 2.25 12.32 -5.78
C LEU A 93 2.70 11.67 -7.09
N ILE A 94 3.63 10.74 -7.01
CA ILE A 94 4.02 9.85 -8.10
C ILE A 94 3.87 8.41 -7.66
N GLY A 95 3.75 7.47 -8.57
CA GLY A 95 3.64 6.07 -8.18
C GLY A 95 3.42 5.13 -9.33
N ALA A 96 3.15 3.88 -8.99
CA ALA A 96 2.86 2.82 -9.95
C ALA A 96 1.86 1.82 -9.38
N PHE A 97 1.12 1.18 -10.29
CA PHE A 97 0.37 -0.03 -9.98
C PHE A 97 1.31 -1.24 -10.07
N THR A 98 1.32 -2.05 -9.01
CA THR A 98 2.22 -3.20 -8.84
C THR A 98 1.44 -4.49 -8.63
N LEU A 99 2.10 -5.64 -8.80
CA LEU A 99 1.46 -6.96 -8.56
C LEU A 99 1.40 -7.33 -7.08
N GLY A 100 1.93 -6.48 -6.22
CA GLY A 100 1.95 -6.59 -4.78
C GLY A 100 3.00 -5.64 -4.22
N GLU A 101 2.90 -5.35 -2.94
CA GLU A 101 3.67 -4.35 -2.23
C GLU A 101 4.51 -5.01 -1.15
N ILE A 102 5.75 -4.54 -0.95
CA ILE A 102 6.61 -4.94 0.15
C ILE A 102 6.58 -3.83 1.18
N ALA A 103 5.99 -4.12 2.33
CA ALA A 103 5.84 -3.15 3.40
C ALA A 103 5.78 -3.85 4.76
N ASN A 104 5.77 -3.06 5.81
CA ASN A 104 5.39 -3.51 7.15
C ASN A 104 4.41 -2.52 7.79
N SER A 105 3.75 -2.96 8.84
CA SER A 105 2.84 -2.13 9.65
C SER A 105 3.56 -1.29 10.71
N GLY A 106 4.88 -1.17 10.63
CA GLY A 106 5.72 -0.52 11.64
C GLY A 106 6.31 -1.48 12.67
N GLN A 107 6.21 -2.79 12.43
CA GLN A 107 6.78 -3.85 13.26
C GLN A 107 7.76 -4.72 12.45
N ASP A 108 8.80 -5.11 13.05
CA ASP A 108 9.90 -6.05 12.84
C ASP A 108 10.38 -6.39 11.41
N TYR A 109 9.56 -6.73 10.42
CA TYR A 109 10.05 -7.20 9.12
C TYR A 109 9.13 -6.80 7.97
N LEU A 110 9.70 -6.83 6.76
CA LEU A 110 8.98 -6.56 5.53
C LEU A 110 8.21 -7.82 5.08
N GLU A 111 6.94 -7.61 4.76
CA GLU A 111 6.07 -8.64 4.21
C GLU A 111 5.63 -8.27 2.80
N PHE A 112 5.40 -9.29 1.98
CA PHE A 112 4.78 -9.13 0.68
C PHE A 112 3.26 -9.13 0.85
N HIS A 113 2.61 -8.08 0.40
CA HIS A 113 1.16 -7.90 0.50
C HIS A 113 0.51 -7.86 -0.88
N ASN A 114 -0.77 -8.20 -0.94
CA ASN A 114 -1.64 -7.94 -2.08
C ASN A 114 -2.84 -7.10 -1.63
N LYS A 115 -3.48 -6.42 -2.57
CA LYS A 115 -4.63 -5.54 -2.34
C LYS A 115 -4.36 -4.43 -1.32
N THR A 116 -3.13 -4.00 -1.25
CA THR A 116 -2.65 -2.93 -0.38
C THR A 116 -2.26 -1.70 -1.18
N VAL A 117 -2.08 -0.61 -0.50
CA VAL A 117 -1.42 0.59 -1.01
C VAL A 117 -0.41 1.06 0.03
N VAL A 118 0.76 1.46 -0.44
CA VAL A 118 1.87 1.94 0.39
C VAL A 118 2.23 3.34 -0.07
N ILE A 119 2.44 4.26 0.88
CA ILE A 119 2.98 5.59 0.62
C ILE A 119 4.33 5.72 1.32
N ALA A 120 5.30 6.24 0.58
CA ALA A 120 6.56 6.74 1.11
C ALA A 120 6.65 8.24 0.85
N THR A 121 6.89 9.03 1.89
CA THR A 121 7.15 10.46 1.76
C THR A 121 8.65 10.69 1.77
N ILE A 122 9.17 11.39 0.77
CA ILE A 122 10.58 11.73 0.62
C ILE A 122 10.76 13.18 1.02
N TRP A 123 11.79 13.46 1.82
CA TRP A 123 12.16 14.81 2.26
C TRP A 123 13.50 15.22 1.69
N GLU A 124 13.70 16.51 1.55
CA GLU A 124 15.03 17.05 1.30
C GLU A 124 15.88 16.86 2.56
N ALA A 125 17.07 16.28 2.41
CA ALA A 125 17.98 16.10 3.53
C ALA A 125 18.45 17.49 4.02
N GLU A 126 18.41 17.72 5.34
CA GLU A 126 19.07 18.88 5.92
C GLU A 126 20.56 18.84 5.56
N LYS A 127 21.08 19.97 5.10
CA LYS A 127 22.53 20.11 4.86
C LYS A 127 23.25 19.94 6.20
N VAL A 128 23.88 18.80 6.38
CA VAL A 128 24.81 18.63 7.51
C VAL A 128 25.91 19.68 7.32
N GLN A 129 25.98 20.67 8.22
CA GLN A 129 27.13 21.58 8.25
C GLN A 129 28.36 20.71 8.54
N ALA A 130 29.21 20.57 7.53
CA ALA A 130 30.53 19.98 7.74
C ALA A 130 31.27 20.87 8.75
N TYR A 131 31.45 20.37 9.94
CA TYR A 131 32.37 20.98 10.89
C TYR A 131 33.79 20.86 10.28
N GLY A 132 34.31 22.00 9.80
CA GLY A 132 35.70 22.14 9.40
C GLY A 132 36.64 22.20 10.62
#